data_5fa9c568878e59f07ff23fe4db44c234
#
_entry.id   5fa9c568878e59f07ff23fe4db44c234
#
_cell.length_a   1.000
_cell.length_b   1.000
_cell.length_c   1.000
_cell.angle_alpha   90.00
_cell.angle_beta   90.00
_cell.angle_gamma   90.00
#
_symmetry.space_group_name_H-M   'P 1'
#
loop_
_entity.id
_entity.type
_entity.pdbx_description
1 polymer ?
#
loop_
_entity_poly.entity_id
_entity_poly.type
_entity_poly.pdbx_seq_one_letter_code
_entity_poly.pdbx_strand_id
1 'polypeptide(L)'
;MRRLLIGTLALTITFPPLPAQKIDTETASREHVVRVQTAMNHLTVIEVAEPVTTVAVGSPQAFKVERRENKVFIQPLQENVATNLFIWTASTRLNYELVPAVSDAGQMDFAIDYHQPPQPQAKAMQPKPPEPATVVPTVPSEMLLNGTPVRLVGGAAASKANLGVLIRDVYRKQDEVFVRFSIENRSAQALRTGTPAVVSLTGLKFDRSLWSFQNAQLGTDYASRLKTYDAPIPVKIRQCEPGVAEVDPGEVRIGLIELQLPQVNRDSKKTQPTVLQILFPIDRAGNLTATLVL
;
A
#
# COMPACT_ATOMS: atom_id res chain seq x y z
N MET A 1 0.90 -82.79 18.48
CA MET A 1 0.99 -81.40 18.78
C MET A 1 1.01 -80.63 17.45
N ARG A 2 -0.14 -80.05 17.00
CA ARG A 2 -0.30 -79.30 15.72
C ARG A 2 -0.14 -77.81 16.00
N ARG A 3 0.92 -77.17 15.51
CA ARG A 3 1.10 -75.73 15.58
C ARG A 3 0.39 -75.07 14.42
N LEU A 4 -0.63 -74.24 14.72
CA LEU A 4 -1.34 -73.38 13.80
C LEU A 4 -0.49 -72.12 13.57
N LEU A 5 -0.10 -71.86 12.32
CA LEU A 5 0.52 -70.62 11.90
C LEU A 5 -0.56 -69.66 11.43
N ILE A 6 -0.80 -68.59 12.17
CA ILE A 6 -1.71 -67.51 11.80
C ILE A 6 -0.86 -66.48 11.00
N GLY A 7 -1.08 -66.45 9.69
CA GLY A 7 -0.47 -65.46 8.79
C GLY A 7 -1.26 -64.15 8.87
N THR A 8 -0.64 -63.09 9.36
CA THR A 8 -1.22 -61.71 9.37
C THR A 8 -1.03 -61.11 7.99
N LEU A 9 -2.12 -60.90 7.22
CA LEU A 9 -2.11 -60.20 5.97
C LEU A 9 -2.15 -58.68 6.22
N ALA A 10 -1.03 -58.00 6.04
CA ALA A 10 -0.95 -56.55 6.15
C ALA A 10 -1.46 -55.90 4.81
N LEU A 11 -2.64 -55.29 4.88
CA LEU A 11 -3.22 -54.53 3.78
C LEU A 11 -2.58 -53.15 3.72
N THR A 12 -1.64 -52.91 2.83
CA THR A 12 -1.02 -51.59 2.57
C THR A 12 -1.99 -50.77 1.71
N ILE A 13 -2.66 -49.80 2.34
CA ILE A 13 -3.45 -48.77 1.65
C ILE A 13 -2.50 -47.71 1.09
N THR A 14 -2.22 -47.74 -0.20
CA THR A 14 -1.53 -46.69 -0.93
C THR A 14 -2.49 -45.54 -1.22
N PHE A 15 -2.38 -44.43 -0.52
CA PHE A 15 -3.07 -43.20 -0.92
C PHE A 15 -2.36 -42.58 -2.12
N PRO A 16 -3.09 -42.21 -3.21
CA PRO A 16 -2.50 -41.46 -4.29
C PRO A 16 -2.06 -40.08 -3.73
N PRO A 17 -0.89 -39.54 -4.15
CA PRO A 17 -0.48 -38.21 -3.77
C PRO A 17 -1.51 -37.20 -4.31
N LEU A 18 -2.06 -36.36 -3.42
CA LEU A 18 -2.88 -35.22 -3.82
C LEU A 18 -1.99 -34.27 -4.67
N PRO A 19 -2.46 -33.79 -5.82
CA PRO A 19 -1.71 -32.82 -6.60
C PRO A 19 -1.46 -31.58 -5.74
N ALA A 20 -0.19 -31.26 -5.51
CA ALA A 20 0.19 -30.04 -4.80
C ALA A 20 -0.15 -28.83 -5.70
N GLN A 21 -0.86 -27.85 -5.15
CA GLN A 21 -1.16 -26.61 -5.84
C GLN A 21 0.16 -25.89 -6.16
N LYS A 22 0.35 -25.50 -7.42
CA LYS A 22 1.56 -24.83 -7.87
C LYS A 22 1.50 -23.35 -7.47
N ILE A 23 2.43 -22.92 -6.63
CA ILE A 23 2.70 -21.53 -6.33
C ILE A 23 4.00 -21.19 -7.03
N ASP A 24 3.96 -20.23 -7.97
CA ASP A 24 5.14 -19.75 -8.67
C ASP A 24 5.68 -18.49 -7.99
N THR A 25 7.02 -18.32 -8.01
CA THR A 25 7.72 -17.19 -7.39
C THR A 25 8.50 -16.36 -8.40
N GLU A 26 8.20 -16.56 -9.69
CA GLU A 26 8.90 -15.85 -10.76
C GLU A 26 8.45 -14.38 -10.82
N THR A 27 9.41 -13.46 -10.84
CA THR A 27 9.12 -12.02 -10.85
C THR A 27 9.07 -11.46 -12.26
N ALA A 28 7.93 -10.97 -12.68
CA ALA A 28 7.77 -10.24 -13.92
C ALA A 28 8.44 -8.85 -13.86
N SER A 29 8.93 -8.35 -15.02
CA SER A 29 9.51 -7.01 -15.15
C SER A 29 9.20 -6.42 -16.53
N ARG A 30 9.70 -5.22 -16.83
CA ARG A 30 9.56 -4.61 -18.17
C ARG A 30 10.24 -5.44 -19.27
N GLU A 31 11.28 -6.16 -18.94
CA GLU A 31 12.11 -6.93 -19.89
C GLU A 31 11.83 -8.44 -19.80
N HIS A 32 11.13 -8.87 -18.77
CA HIS A 32 10.82 -10.27 -18.51
C HIS A 32 9.32 -10.50 -18.43
N VAL A 33 8.82 -11.41 -19.31
CA VAL A 33 7.40 -11.79 -19.35
C VAL A 33 7.24 -13.12 -18.63
N VAL A 34 6.41 -13.15 -17.59
CA VAL A 34 6.06 -14.37 -16.86
C VAL A 34 4.81 -14.98 -17.47
N ARG A 35 4.87 -16.28 -17.73
CA ARG A 35 3.73 -17.06 -18.20
C ARG A 35 2.89 -17.54 -17.04
N VAL A 36 1.57 -17.29 -17.12
CA VAL A 36 0.60 -17.65 -16.09
C VAL A 36 -0.35 -18.68 -16.64
N GLN A 37 -0.32 -19.88 -16.07
CA GLN A 37 -1.24 -20.95 -16.41
C GLN A 37 -2.51 -20.83 -15.61
N THR A 38 -3.64 -20.62 -16.29
CA THR A 38 -4.97 -20.55 -15.67
C THR A 38 -5.77 -21.83 -15.92
N ALA A 39 -6.82 -22.09 -15.15
CA ALA A 39 -7.76 -23.19 -15.38
C ALA A 39 -9.21 -22.69 -15.37
N MET A 40 -10.05 -23.34 -16.18
CA MET A 40 -11.49 -23.01 -16.24
C MET A 40 -12.16 -23.17 -14.88
N ASN A 41 -13.05 -22.23 -14.55
CA ASN A 41 -13.78 -22.18 -13.27
C ASN A 41 -12.91 -22.01 -12.02
N HIS A 42 -11.64 -21.65 -12.19
CA HIS A 42 -10.71 -21.38 -11.11
C HIS A 42 -10.20 -19.93 -11.15
N LEU A 43 -9.69 -19.48 -10.04
CA LEU A 43 -9.12 -18.14 -9.86
C LEU A 43 -7.62 -18.26 -9.65
N THR A 44 -6.84 -17.53 -10.47
CA THR A 44 -5.40 -17.34 -10.24
C THR A 44 -5.16 -15.98 -9.64
N VAL A 45 -4.29 -15.88 -8.64
CA VAL A 45 -3.94 -14.63 -7.96
C VAL A 45 -2.51 -14.28 -8.27
N ILE A 46 -2.27 -13.04 -8.73
CA ILE A 46 -0.92 -12.46 -8.86
C ILE A 46 -0.78 -11.44 -7.73
N GLU A 47 0.17 -11.66 -6.84
CA GLU A 47 0.57 -10.70 -5.82
C GLU A 47 1.84 -9.97 -6.26
N VAL A 48 1.84 -8.64 -6.17
CA VAL A 48 2.96 -7.78 -6.56
C VAL A 48 3.47 -6.95 -5.38
N ALA A 49 4.70 -6.45 -5.47
CA ALA A 49 5.34 -5.73 -4.37
C ALA A 49 4.62 -4.43 -3.95
N GLU A 50 3.93 -3.79 -4.90
CA GLU A 50 3.34 -2.48 -4.71
C GLU A 50 1.86 -2.48 -5.08
N PRO A 51 1.08 -1.54 -4.57
CA PRO A 51 -0.31 -1.38 -4.97
C PRO A 51 -0.47 -1.21 -6.48
N VAL A 52 -1.39 -1.96 -7.05
CA VAL A 52 -1.70 -1.94 -8.48
C VAL A 52 -2.48 -0.67 -8.82
N THR A 53 -1.94 0.15 -9.70
CA THR A 53 -2.60 1.38 -10.17
C THR A 53 -3.51 1.12 -11.36
N THR A 54 -3.07 0.29 -12.30
CA THR A 54 -3.79 0.00 -13.54
C THR A 54 -3.52 -1.44 -13.96
N VAL A 55 -4.53 -2.07 -14.56
CA VAL A 55 -4.44 -3.39 -15.19
C VAL A 55 -5.02 -3.29 -16.59
N ALA A 56 -4.34 -3.86 -17.58
CA ALA A 56 -4.86 -4.01 -18.93
C ALA A 56 -4.67 -5.45 -19.41
N VAL A 57 -5.73 -6.04 -19.93
CA VAL A 57 -5.74 -7.37 -20.53
C VAL A 57 -6.12 -7.27 -22.00
N GLY A 58 -5.41 -8.00 -22.87
CA GLY A 58 -5.63 -7.92 -24.32
C GLY A 58 -6.97 -8.49 -24.78
N SER A 59 -7.51 -9.49 -24.07
CA SER A 59 -8.78 -10.14 -24.39
C SER A 59 -9.76 -10.09 -23.21
N PRO A 60 -10.41 -8.95 -22.94
CA PRO A 60 -11.27 -8.78 -21.77
C PRO A 60 -12.54 -9.64 -21.80
N GLN A 61 -12.97 -10.12 -22.96
CA GLN A 61 -14.09 -11.05 -23.10
C GLN A 61 -13.71 -12.50 -22.78
N ALA A 62 -12.42 -12.85 -22.81
CA ALA A 62 -11.93 -14.19 -22.50
C ALA A 62 -11.41 -14.33 -21.07
N PHE A 63 -11.10 -13.23 -20.42
CA PHE A 63 -10.58 -13.21 -19.05
C PHE A 63 -11.24 -12.11 -18.24
N LYS A 64 -11.82 -12.48 -17.10
CA LYS A 64 -12.24 -11.54 -16.09
C LYS A 64 -11.03 -11.21 -15.21
N VAL A 65 -10.67 -9.92 -15.13
CA VAL A 65 -9.54 -9.44 -14.35
C VAL A 65 -10.00 -8.36 -13.39
N GLU A 66 -9.77 -8.59 -12.10
CA GLU A 66 -10.06 -7.63 -11.04
C GLU A 66 -8.78 -7.31 -10.26
N ARG A 67 -8.66 -6.10 -9.74
CA ARG A 67 -7.54 -5.69 -8.90
C ARG A 67 -8.01 -5.25 -7.51
N ARG A 68 -7.23 -5.60 -6.49
CA ARG A 68 -7.41 -5.10 -5.12
C ARG A 68 -6.05 -4.91 -4.50
N GLU A 69 -5.74 -3.68 -4.10
CA GLU A 69 -4.45 -3.33 -3.50
C GLU A 69 -3.25 -3.79 -4.34
N ASN A 70 -2.45 -4.72 -3.85
CA ASN A 70 -1.30 -5.31 -4.53
C ASN A 70 -1.61 -6.66 -5.21
N LYS A 71 -2.90 -7.01 -5.35
CA LYS A 71 -3.34 -8.29 -5.92
C LYS A 71 -4.15 -8.09 -7.18
N VAL A 72 -3.92 -8.99 -8.13
CA VAL A 72 -4.71 -9.10 -9.36
C VAL A 72 -5.32 -10.50 -9.42
N PHE A 73 -6.63 -10.55 -9.57
CA PHE A 73 -7.43 -11.77 -9.64
C PHE A 73 -7.79 -12.03 -11.09
N ILE A 74 -7.51 -13.23 -11.58
CA ILE A 74 -7.67 -13.61 -12.97
C ILE A 74 -8.55 -14.85 -13.03
N GLN A 75 -9.66 -14.75 -13.76
CA GLN A 75 -10.56 -15.87 -14.02
C GLN A 75 -10.75 -16.03 -15.53
N PRO A 76 -10.36 -17.16 -16.14
CA PRO A 76 -10.64 -17.42 -17.53
C PRO A 76 -12.14 -17.66 -17.74
N LEU A 77 -12.68 -17.09 -18.81
CA LEU A 77 -14.07 -17.22 -19.24
C LEU A 77 -14.20 -18.09 -20.50
N GLN A 78 -13.08 -18.29 -21.23
CA GLN A 78 -13.01 -19.06 -22.45
C GLN A 78 -11.79 -19.96 -22.45
N GLU A 79 -11.92 -21.15 -23.02
CA GLU A 79 -10.82 -22.08 -23.26
C GLU A 79 -10.00 -21.68 -24.50
N ASN A 80 -8.75 -22.15 -24.55
CA ASN A 80 -7.87 -22.03 -25.72
C ASN A 80 -7.56 -20.58 -26.17
N VAL A 81 -7.70 -19.60 -25.28
CA VAL A 81 -7.34 -18.21 -25.54
C VAL A 81 -6.09 -17.84 -24.74
N ALA A 82 -5.06 -17.37 -25.44
CA ALA A 82 -3.91 -16.73 -24.83
C ALA A 82 -4.01 -15.20 -24.98
N THR A 83 -3.52 -14.46 -24.00
CA THR A 83 -3.48 -13.00 -24.06
C THR A 83 -2.37 -12.44 -23.19
N ASN A 84 -2.03 -11.19 -23.43
CA ASN A 84 -1.13 -10.44 -22.56
C ASN A 84 -1.89 -9.76 -21.43
N LEU A 85 -1.23 -9.63 -20.29
CA LEU A 85 -1.68 -8.90 -19.11
C LEU A 85 -0.58 -7.95 -18.67
N PHE A 86 -0.91 -6.67 -18.57
CA PHE A 86 -0.03 -5.64 -18.06
C PHE A 86 -0.53 -5.15 -16.72
N ILE A 87 0.36 -5.09 -15.74
CA ILE A 87 0.09 -4.58 -14.41
C ILE A 87 1.01 -3.37 -14.18
N TRP A 88 0.43 -2.20 -13.90
CA TRP A 88 1.18 -1.02 -13.50
C TRP A 88 1.07 -0.83 -12.00
N THR A 89 2.20 -0.60 -11.37
CA THR A 89 2.33 -0.14 -9.99
C THR A 89 2.74 1.34 -9.98
N ALA A 90 3.08 1.87 -8.82
CA ALA A 90 3.58 3.25 -8.74
C ALA A 90 4.95 3.42 -9.41
N SER A 91 5.80 2.39 -9.37
CA SER A 91 7.20 2.46 -9.82
C SER A 91 7.46 1.76 -11.15
N THR A 92 6.70 0.72 -11.50
CA THR A 92 7.03 -0.14 -12.64
C THR A 92 5.81 -0.69 -13.38
N ARG A 93 6.09 -1.24 -14.58
CA ARG A 93 5.17 -2.08 -15.34
C ARG A 93 5.66 -3.52 -15.31
N LEU A 94 4.77 -4.44 -15.01
CA LEU A 94 5.00 -5.87 -15.01
C LEU A 94 4.26 -6.50 -16.20
N ASN A 95 4.91 -7.42 -16.89
CA ASN A 95 4.40 -8.04 -18.11
C ASN A 95 4.14 -9.53 -17.85
N TYR A 96 2.93 -9.95 -18.13
CA TYR A 96 2.49 -11.35 -18.04
C TYR A 96 1.88 -11.81 -19.35
N GLU A 97 1.99 -13.11 -19.62
CA GLU A 97 1.27 -13.80 -20.68
C GLU A 97 0.32 -14.81 -20.03
N LEU A 98 -0.98 -14.61 -20.17
CA LEU A 98 -1.98 -15.59 -19.77
C LEU A 98 -2.05 -16.64 -20.87
N VAL A 99 -1.66 -17.85 -20.56
CA VAL A 99 -1.69 -18.97 -21.52
C VAL A 99 -3.08 -19.62 -21.52
N PRO A 100 -3.42 -20.40 -22.55
CA PRO A 100 -4.74 -21.05 -22.65
C PRO A 100 -5.11 -21.81 -21.39
N ALA A 101 -6.35 -21.61 -20.94
CA ALA A 101 -6.85 -22.26 -19.73
C ALA A 101 -6.86 -23.79 -19.91
N VAL A 102 -6.36 -24.50 -18.90
CA VAL A 102 -6.39 -25.95 -18.85
C VAL A 102 -7.66 -26.45 -18.17
N SER A 103 -8.08 -27.65 -18.51
CA SER A 103 -9.24 -28.32 -17.87
C SER A 103 -8.85 -28.93 -16.53
N ASP A 104 -7.56 -29.26 -16.34
CA ASP A 104 -7.03 -29.83 -15.09
C ASP A 104 -6.47 -28.76 -14.19
N ALA A 105 -7.15 -28.51 -13.05
CA ALA A 105 -6.72 -27.54 -12.05
C ALA A 105 -5.36 -27.87 -11.42
N GLY A 106 -4.89 -29.11 -11.49
CA GLY A 106 -3.56 -29.50 -10.99
C GLY A 106 -2.40 -28.91 -11.80
N GLN A 107 -2.66 -28.39 -13.00
CA GLN A 107 -1.65 -27.78 -13.87
C GLN A 107 -1.68 -26.25 -13.86
N MET A 108 -2.62 -25.63 -13.16
CA MET A 108 -2.72 -24.17 -13.07
C MET A 108 -1.75 -23.57 -12.05
N ASP A 109 -1.38 -22.32 -12.26
CA ASP A 109 -0.74 -21.50 -11.24
C ASP A 109 -1.83 -20.98 -10.28
N PHE A 110 -1.82 -21.48 -9.06
CA PHE A 110 -2.79 -21.09 -8.04
C PHE A 110 -2.52 -19.66 -7.55
N ALA A 111 -1.25 -19.35 -7.30
CA ALA A 111 -0.78 -18.02 -6.95
C ALA A 111 0.61 -17.78 -7.56
N ILE A 112 0.86 -16.54 -7.93
CA ILE A 112 2.19 -16.03 -8.28
C ILE A 112 2.52 -14.97 -7.25
N ASP A 113 3.43 -15.31 -6.34
CA ASP A 113 3.80 -14.45 -5.23
C ASP A 113 5.08 -13.68 -5.54
N TYR A 114 5.07 -12.40 -5.25
CA TYR A 114 6.28 -11.59 -5.29
C TYR A 114 7.22 -12.03 -4.16
N HIS A 115 8.29 -12.73 -4.52
CA HIS A 115 9.39 -12.98 -3.60
C HIS A 115 10.36 -11.81 -3.64
N GLN A 116 10.47 -11.09 -2.54
CA GLN A 116 11.59 -10.17 -2.36
C GLN A 116 12.87 -11.00 -2.39
N PRO A 117 13.84 -10.72 -3.31
CA PRO A 117 15.08 -11.47 -3.35
C PRO A 117 15.71 -11.44 -1.95
N PRO A 118 16.26 -12.57 -1.45
CA PRO A 118 16.89 -12.60 -0.15
C PRO A 118 17.97 -11.52 -0.13
N GLN A 119 17.85 -10.58 0.78
CA GLN A 119 18.89 -9.59 1.02
C GLN A 119 20.20 -10.36 1.24
N PRO A 120 21.36 -9.93 0.64
CA PRO A 120 22.63 -10.60 0.83
C PRO A 120 22.85 -10.77 2.33
N GLN A 121 22.92 -12.02 2.78
CA GLN A 121 23.19 -12.33 4.19
C GLN A 121 24.55 -11.71 4.53
N ALA A 122 24.52 -10.59 5.23
CA ALA A 122 25.69 -10.06 5.90
C ALA A 122 26.22 -11.18 6.83
N LYS A 123 27.51 -11.50 6.70
CA LYS A 123 28.22 -12.51 7.51
C LYS A 123 27.74 -12.51 8.94
N ALA A 124 27.46 -13.71 9.46
CA ALA A 124 27.08 -13.93 10.84
C ALA A 124 27.96 -13.14 11.82
N MET A 125 27.51 -11.98 12.23
CA MET A 125 27.97 -11.31 13.42
C MET A 125 27.12 -11.81 14.60
N GLN A 126 27.80 -11.99 15.73
CA GLN A 126 27.30 -12.46 17.01
C GLN A 126 25.92 -11.90 17.37
N PRO A 127 25.09 -12.63 18.14
CA PRO A 127 23.75 -12.19 18.48
C PRO A 127 23.78 -10.86 19.24
N LYS A 128 23.41 -9.80 18.54
CA LYS A 128 23.06 -8.52 19.12
C LYS A 128 21.73 -8.69 19.89
N PRO A 129 21.54 -8.05 21.05
CA PRO A 129 20.27 -8.11 21.77
C PRO A 129 19.09 -7.79 20.83
N PRO A 130 17.90 -8.38 21.06
CA PRO A 130 16.78 -8.20 20.13
C PRO A 130 16.48 -6.72 19.92
N GLU A 131 16.65 -6.27 18.69
CA GLU A 131 16.15 -4.95 18.26
C GLU A 131 14.64 -4.94 18.47
N PRO A 132 14.07 -3.82 18.95
CA PRO A 132 12.62 -3.72 19.06
C PRO A 132 12.00 -3.94 17.69
N ALA A 133 11.08 -4.89 17.62
CA ALA A 133 10.33 -5.24 16.41
C ALA A 133 9.84 -3.95 15.74
N THR A 134 10.09 -3.81 14.44
CA THR A 134 9.51 -2.74 13.62
C THR A 134 7.99 -2.85 13.76
N VAL A 135 7.40 -2.02 14.59
CA VAL A 135 5.96 -1.99 14.82
C VAL A 135 5.35 -1.48 13.52
N VAL A 136 4.80 -2.39 12.73
CA VAL A 136 3.92 -2.01 11.61
C VAL A 136 2.70 -1.37 12.27
N PRO A 137 2.36 -0.10 11.96
CA PRO A 137 1.23 0.55 12.60
C PRO A 137 -0.03 -0.30 12.40
N THR A 138 -0.71 -0.61 13.49
CA THR A 138 -1.98 -1.33 13.42
C THR A 138 -3.03 -0.39 12.85
N VAL A 139 -3.19 -0.43 11.53
CA VAL A 139 -4.22 0.36 10.83
C VAL A 139 -5.59 -0.17 11.24
N PRO A 140 -6.50 0.66 11.75
CA PRO A 140 -7.85 0.22 12.07
C PRO A 140 -8.51 -0.43 10.84
N SER A 141 -9.14 -1.59 11.03
CA SER A 141 -9.80 -2.32 9.93
C SER A 141 -10.84 -1.45 9.19
N GLU A 142 -11.51 -0.54 9.91
CA GLU A 142 -12.44 0.43 9.34
C GLU A 142 -11.77 1.40 8.37
N MET A 143 -10.53 1.80 8.62
CA MET A 143 -9.77 2.66 7.71
C MET A 143 -9.36 1.91 6.44
N LEU A 144 -9.01 0.62 6.55
CA LEU A 144 -8.68 -0.20 5.39
C LEU A 144 -9.89 -0.41 4.47
N LEU A 145 -11.10 -0.49 5.04
CA LEU A 145 -12.33 -0.72 4.28
C LEU A 145 -12.95 0.58 3.73
N ASN A 146 -12.87 1.69 4.48
CA ASN A 146 -13.61 2.92 4.22
C ASN A 146 -12.71 4.15 4.04
N GLY A 147 -11.38 3.96 4.00
CA GLY A 147 -10.44 5.05 3.77
C GLY A 147 -10.63 5.69 2.39
N THR A 148 -10.67 7.01 2.36
CA THR A 148 -10.77 7.78 1.12
C THR A 148 -9.37 8.10 0.62
N PRO A 149 -9.00 7.72 -0.61
CA PRO A 149 -7.71 8.05 -1.19
C PRO A 149 -7.52 9.57 -1.32
N VAL A 150 -6.33 10.03 -0.98
CA VAL A 150 -5.95 11.44 -1.08
C VAL A 150 -5.18 11.65 -2.38
N ARG A 151 -5.67 12.55 -3.21
CA ARG A 151 -5.01 12.93 -4.47
C ARG A 151 -4.05 14.10 -4.24
N LEU A 152 -2.90 14.08 -4.90
CA LEU A 152 -1.98 15.21 -4.93
C LEU A 152 -2.39 16.19 -6.03
N VAL A 153 -2.50 17.46 -5.71
CA VAL A 153 -2.91 18.51 -6.67
C VAL A 153 -2.07 19.78 -6.52
N GLY A 154 -1.77 20.43 -7.61
CA GLY A 154 -1.02 21.70 -7.60
C GLY A 154 0.47 21.54 -7.38
N GLY A 155 1.13 20.79 -8.24
CA GLY A 155 2.57 20.58 -8.22
C GLY A 155 3.02 19.32 -7.50
N ALA A 156 4.30 19.25 -7.14
CA ALA A 156 4.90 18.13 -6.46
C ALA A 156 4.50 18.07 -4.97
N ALA A 157 4.57 16.89 -4.39
CA ALA A 157 4.46 16.72 -2.95
C ALA A 157 5.56 17.51 -2.21
N ALA A 158 5.25 17.98 -1.01
CA ALA A 158 6.23 18.68 -0.20
C ALA A 158 7.45 17.81 0.03
N SER A 159 8.64 18.38 -0.18
CA SER A 159 9.91 17.70 0.07
C SER A 159 10.90 18.67 0.71
N LYS A 160 11.77 18.14 1.57
CA LYS A 160 12.83 18.89 2.22
C LYS A 160 14.02 17.98 2.49
N ALA A 161 15.22 18.43 2.17
CA ALA A 161 16.44 17.62 2.27
C ALA A 161 16.33 16.26 1.54
N ASN A 162 15.64 16.22 0.39
CA ASN A 162 15.31 15.02 -0.36
C ASN A 162 14.40 14.00 0.38
N LEU A 163 13.78 14.40 1.48
CA LEU A 163 12.71 13.65 2.12
C LEU A 163 11.36 14.15 1.59
N GLY A 164 10.55 13.28 1.06
CA GLY A 164 9.21 13.59 0.55
C GLY A 164 8.11 13.02 1.45
N VAL A 165 6.99 13.73 1.60
CA VAL A 165 5.80 13.22 2.30
C VAL A 165 4.61 13.21 1.37
N LEU A 166 3.95 12.06 1.31
CA LEU A 166 2.71 11.87 0.58
C LEU A 166 1.62 11.32 1.51
N ILE A 167 0.49 12.02 1.59
CA ILE A 167 -0.70 11.53 2.27
C ILE A 167 -1.37 10.52 1.34
N ARG A 168 -1.60 9.31 1.82
CA ARG A 168 -2.14 8.20 1.03
C ARG A 168 -3.65 8.17 1.04
N ASP A 169 -4.22 8.16 2.23
CA ASP A 169 -5.65 8.14 2.44
C ASP A 169 -6.03 8.73 3.80
N VAL A 170 -7.30 9.05 3.94
CA VAL A 170 -7.91 9.53 5.17
C VAL A 170 -9.19 8.75 5.47
N TYR A 171 -9.43 8.51 6.75
CA TYR A 171 -10.68 7.98 7.25
C TYR A 171 -11.22 8.90 8.33
N ARG A 172 -12.50 9.26 8.24
CA ARG A 172 -13.14 10.18 9.17
C ARG A 172 -14.30 9.49 9.88
N LYS A 173 -14.27 9.53 11.20
CA LYS A 173 -15.34 9.02 12.08
C LYS A 173 -15.70 10.11 13.08
N GLN A 174 -16.80 10.81 12.81
CA GLN A 174 -17.23 11.98 13.60
C GLN A 174 -16.15 13.09 13.63
N ASP A 175 -15.54 13.35 14.79
CA ASP A 175 -14.45 14.31 15.01
C ASP A 175 -13.05 13.65 15.04
N GLU A 176 -12.98 12.34 14.87
CA GLU A 176 -11.73 11.60 14.71
C GLU A 176 -11.35 11.49 13.24
N VAL A 177 -10.08 11.73 12.94
CA VAL A 177 -9.52 11.61 11.61
C VAL A 177 -8.25 10.78 11.67
N PHE A 178 -8.24 9.72 10.87
CA PHE A 178 -7.06 8.89 10.66
C PHE A 178 -6.43 9.30 9.33
N VAL A 179 -5.12 9.55 9.36
CA VAL A 179 -4.34 9.97 8.19
C VAL A 179 -3.22 8.99 7.99
N ARG A 180 -3.26 8.22 6.90
CA ARG A 180 -2.16 7.36 6.49
C ARG A 180 -1.25 8.13 5.53
N PHE A 181 0.03 8.10 5.78
CA PHE A 181 1.03 8.82 5.00
C PHE A 181 2.23 7.93 4.67
N SER A 182 3.02 8.36 3.71
CA SER A 182 4.33 7.75 3.44
C SER A 182 5.39 8.84 3.44
N ILE A 183 6.56 8.49 4.00
CA ILE A 183 7.78 9.29 3.95
C ILE A 183 8.77 8.54 3.07
N GLU A 184 9.31 9.21 2.05
CA GLU A 184 10.30 8.67 1.13
C GLU A 184 11.60 9.42 1.27
N ASN A 185 12.70 8.72 1.51
CA ASN A 185 14.03 9.31 1.57
C ASN A 185 14.76 9.11 0.23
N ARG A 186 14.89 10.18 -0.54
CA ARG A 186 15.63 10.23 -1.82
C ARG A 186 17.05 10.75 -1.67
N SER A 187 17.53 10.92 -0.43
CA SER A 187 18.90 11.33 -0.16
C SER A 187 19.86 10.13 -0.13
N ALA A 188 21.15 10.41 -0.12
CA ALA A 188 22.18 9.38 0.03
C ALA A 188 22.49 9.04 1.52
N GLN A 189 21.77 9.63 2.46
CA GLN A 189 22.02 9.47 3.91
C GLN A 189 20.71 9.13 4.62
N ALA A 190 20.79 8.33 5.69
CA ALA A 190 19.67 8.13 6.59
C ALA A 190 19.23 9.46 7.23
N LEU A 191 17.93 9.70 7.25
CA LEU A 191 17.33 10.90 7.82
C LEU A 191 16.35 10.51 8.93
N ARG A 192 16.45 11.23 10.05
CA ARG A 192 15.56 10.99 11.19
C ARG A 192 14.43 12.01 11.20
N THR A 193 13.19 11.52 11.32
CA THR A 193 12.00 12.34 11.50
C THR A 193 11.55 12.29 12.97
N GLY A 194 11.13 13.44 13.50
CA GLY A 194 10.50 13.52 14.81
C GLY A 194 9.00 13.24 14.76
N THR A 195 8.36 13.22 15.92
CA THR A 195 6.90 13.13 16.03
C THR A 195 6.26 14.32 15.31
N PRO A 196 5.32 14.09 14.36
CA PRO A 196 4.67 15.18 13.67
C PRO A 196 3.83 16.05 14.59
N ALA A 197 3.63 17.30 14.19
CA ALA A 197 2.67 18.21 14.79
C ALA A 197 1.59 18.54 13.75
N VAL A 198 0.35 18.75 14.19
CA VAL A 198 -0.76 19.06 13.28
C VAL A 198 -1.47 20.32 13.72
N VAL A 199 -1.74 21.19 12.76
CA VAL A 199 -2.53 22.41 12.99
C VAL A 199 -3.68 22.48 11.97
N SER A 200 -4.82 23.02 12.41
CA SER A 200 -5.94 23.37 11.54
C SER A 200 -5.82 24.85 11.17
N LEU A 201 -5.85 25.11 9.88
CA LEU A 201 -5.80 26.49 9.36
C LEU A 201 -7.20 27.10 9.34
N THR A 202 -7.27 28.37 9.76
CA THR A 202 -8.49 29.17 9.80
C THR A 202 -8.28 30.50 9.07
N GLY A 203 -9.36 31.23 8.77
CA GLY A 203 -9.28 32.49 8.04
C GLY A 203 -8.61 32.34 6.68
N LEU A 204 -8.94 31.28 5.95
CA LEU A 204 -8.27 30.93 4.71
C LEU A 204 -8.76 31.77 3.54
N LYS A 205 -7.79 32.22 2.73
CA LYS A 205 -8.02 32.82 1.42
C LYS A 205 -7.20 32.05 0.36
N PHE A 206 -7.91 31.65 -0.66
CA PHE A 206 -7.33 30.95 -1.81
C PHE A 206 -7.98 31.48 -3.09
N ASP A 207 -7.28 31.39 -4.21
CA ASP A 207 -7.75 31.86 -5.52
C ASP A 207 -8.88 31.00 -6.13
N ARG A 208 -9.12 29.84 -5.54
CA ARG A 208 -10.18 28.88 -5.94
C ARG A 208 -10.98 28.43 -4.74
N SER A 209 -12.14 27.83 -5.01
CA SER A 209 -12.92 27.20 -3.94
C SER A 209 -12.17 26.02 -3.33
N LEU A 210 -11.94 26.04 -2.02
CA LEU A 210 -11.30 24.93 -1.31
C LEU A 210 -12.11 23.63 -1.36
N TRP A 211 -13.42 23.71 -1.60
CA TRP A 211 -14.26 22.52 -1.79
C TRP A 211 -13.88 21.68 -3.01
N SER A 212 -13.29 22.30 -4.04
CA SER A 212 -12.81 21.57 -5.21
C SER A 212 -11.56 20.70 -4.91
N PHE A 213 -10.96 20.91 -3.75
CA PHE A 213 -9.77 20.18 -3.28
C PHE A 213 -10.06 19.22 -2.12
N GLN A 214 -11.32 18.92 -1.85
CA GLN A 214 -11.68 17.97 -0.81
C GLN A 214 -10.98 16.62 -1.04
N ASN A 215 -10.46 16.04 0.04
CA ASN A 215 -9.63 14.83 0.04
C ASN A 215 -8.40 14.97 -0.89
N ALA A 216 -7.73 16.11 -0.81
CA ALA A 216 -6.51 16.36 -1.57
C ALA A 216 -5.38 16.89 -0.68
N GLN A 217 -4.16 16.43 -0.96
CA GLN A 217 -2.94 17.07 -0.52
C GLN A 217 -2.59 18.18 -1.51
N LEU A 218 -2.40 19.39 -1.00
CA LEU A 218 -1.92 20.50 -1.82
C LEU A 218 -0.41 20.34 -2.05
N GLY A 219 -0.02 20.27 -3.33
CA GLY A 219 1.37 20.32 -3.73
C GLY A 219 1.96 21.72 -3.52
N THR A 220 3.26 21.83 -3.77
CA THR A 220 4.05 23.04 -3.46
C THR A 220 3.47 24.31 -4.06
N ASP A 221 2.92 24.24 -5.30
CA ASP A 221 2.40 25.41 -6.00
C ASP A 221 1.12 25.94 -5.37
N TYR A 222 0.22 25.06 -4.93
CA TYR A 222 -1.03 25.47 -4.31
C TYR A 222 -0.84 25.78 -2.83
N ALA A 223 -0.01 25.02 -2.12
CA ALA A 223 0.30 25.26 -0.72
C ALA A 223 0.93 26.67 -0.51
N SER A 224 1.79 27.13 -1.45
CA SER A 224 2.41 28.45 -1.39
C SER A 224 1.43 29.61 -1.62
N ARG A 225 0.32 29.37 -2.34
CA ARG A 225 -0.72 30.39 -2.59
C ARG A 225 -1.77 30.48 -1.51
N LEU A 226 -1.85 29.45 -0.65
CA LEU A 226 -2.80 29.45 0.46
C LEU A 226 -2.40 30.49 1.50
N LYS A 227 -3.26 31.48 1.73
CA LYS A 227 -3.04 32.51 2.74
C LYS A 227 -3.94 32.23 3.95
N THR A 228 -3.39 32.37 5.13
CA THR A 228 -4.14 32.33 6.38
C THR A 228 -4.02 33.67 7.08
N TYR A 229 -5.14 34.16 7.59
CA TYR A 229 -5.20 35.43 8.31
C TYR A 229 -5.37 35.26 9.81
N ASP A 230 -5.80 34.09 10.23
CA ASP A 230 -5.98 33.74 11.64
C ASP A 230 -4.84 32.83 12.13
N ALA A 231 -4.64 32.81 13.44
CA ALA A 231 -3.68 31.89 14.04
C ALA A 231 -4.08 30.43 13.81
N PRO A 232 -3.15 29.55 13.42
CA PRO A 232 -3.44 28.13 13.31
C PRO A 232 -3.86 27.54 14.66
N ILE A 233 -4.86 26.65 14.63
CA ILE A 233 -5.35 25.97 15.83
C ILE A 233 -4.63 24.62 15.95
N PRO A 234 -3.91 24.34 17.06
CA PRO A 234 -3.31 23.03 17.27
C PRO A 234 -4.37 21.92 17.26
N VAL A 235 -4.08 20.84 16.55
CA VAL A 235 -4.92 19.64 16.52
C VAL A 235 -4.27 18.58 17.40
N LYS A 236 -5.07 17.99 18.29
CA LYS A 236 -4.61 16.95 19.19
C LYS A 236 -4.33 15.67 18.42
N ILE A 237 -3.10 15.19 18.49
CA ILE A 237 -2.72 13.86 18.03
C ILE A 237 -2.99 12.88 19.18
N ARG A 238 -3.81 11.86 18.92
CA ARG A 238 -4.07 10.77 19.87
C ARG A 238 -3.02 9.69 19.77
N GLN A 239 -2.68 9.33 18.52
CA GLN A 239 -1.70 8.30 18.21
C GLN A 239 -0.93 8.69 16.95
N CYS A 240 0.35 8.35 16.92
CA CYS A 240 1.19 8.48 15.74
C CYS A 240 2.16 7.31 15.69
N GLU A 241 2.11 6.56 14.61
CA GLU A 241 3.00 5.42 14.37
C GLU A 241 3.59 5.49 12.96
N PRO A 242 4.92 5.44 12.82
CA PRO A 242 5.91 5.65 13.87
C PRO A 242 5.95 7.11 14.33
N GLY A 243 6.13 7.35 15.64
CA GLY A 243 6.26 8.71 16.17
C GLY A 243 7.60 9.35 15.82
N VAL A 244 8.67 8.59 15.92
CA VAL A 244 10.02 8.95 15.48
C VAL A 244 10.52 7.84 14.59
N ALA A 245 11.04 8.18 13.43
CA ALA A 245 11.51 7.19 12.47
C ALA A 245 12.84 7.61 11.85
N GLU A 246 13.74 6.67 11.74
CA GLU A 246 14.89 6.75 10.86
C GLU A 246 14.51 6.13 9.52
N VAL A 247 14.73 6.89 8.45
CA VAL A 247 14.37 6.49 7.08
C VAL A 247 15.66 6.38 6.29
N ASP A 248 15.99 5.16 5.88
CA ASP A 248 17.20 4.87 5.14
C ASP A 248 17.17 5.42 3.70
N PRO A 249 18.32 5.58 3.03
CA PRO A 249 18.37 5.98 1.64
C PRO A 249 17.53 5.06 0.74
N GLY A 250 16.61 5.63 -0.03
CA GLY A 250 15.70 4.88 -0.91
C GLY A 250 14.52 4.20 -0.20
N GLU A 251 14.45 4.27 1.13
CA GLU A 251 13.34 3.68 1.89
C GLU A 251 12.06 4.53 1.77
N VAL A 252 10.92 3.83 1.71
CA VAL A 252 9.58 4.40 1.86
C VAL A 252 8.97 3.86 3.14
N ARG A 253 8.75 4.72 4.11
CA ARG A 253 8.13 4.35 5.38
C ARG A 253 6.69 4.81 5.43
N ILE A 254 5.80 3.91 5.81
CA ILE A 254 4.37 4.21 5.97
C ILE A 254 4.09 4.51 7.43
N GLY A 255 3.25 5.52 7.67
CA GLY A 255 2.81 5.90 9.01
C GLY A 255 1.32 6.18 9.07
N LEU A 256 0.81 6.22 10.30
CA LEU A 256 -0.56 6.53 10.64
C LEU A 256 -0.59 7.60 11.74
N ILE A 257 -1.45 8.61 11.57
CA ILE A 257 -1.74 9.61 12.59
C ILE A 257 -3.23 9.55 12.90
N GLU A 258 -3.58 9.43 14.17
CA GLU A 258 -4.93 9.60 14.67
C GLU A 258 -5.08 11.00 15.27
N LEU A 259 -6.03 11.75 14.74
CA LEU A 259 -6.29 13.14 15.09
C LEU A 259 -7.66 13.31 15.74
N GLN A 260 -7.74 14.19 16.73
CA GLN A 260 -9.00 14.70 17.26
C GLN A 260 -9.20 16.12 16.72
N LEU A 261 -10.14 16.29 15.79
CA LEU A 261 -10.44 17.64 15.29
C LEU A 261 -11.09 18.50 16.36
N PRO A 262 -10.74 19.78 16.44
CA PRO A 262 -11.45 20.70 17.31
C PRO A 262 -12.92 20.83 16.86
N GLN A 263 -13.84 20.85 17.80
CA GLN A 263 -15.25 21.14 17.53
C GLN A 263 -15.35 22.60 17.08
N VAL A 264 -15.46 22.81 15.79
CA VAL A 264 -15.73 24.13 15.24
C VAL A 264 -17.23 24.41 15.40
N ASN A 265 -17.56 25.50 16.09
CA ASN A 265 -18.93 25.96 16.23
C ASN A 265 -19.55 26.14 14.82
N ARG A 266 -20.50 25.29 14.43
CA ARG A 266 -21.09 25.23 13.09
C ARG A 266 -22.00 26.43 12.75
N ASP A 267 -22.11 27.41 13.66
CA ASP A 267 -22.95 28.59 13.51
C ASP A 267 -22.40 29.66 12.54
N SER A 268 -21.23 29.50 12.00
CA SER A 268 -20.73 30.41 10.98
C SER A 268 -21.33 30.10 9.61
N LYS A 269 -22.06 31.07 9.05
CA LYS A 269 -22.71 31.02 7.71
C LYS A 269 -21.76 30.75 6.53
N LYS A 270 -20.47 30.56 6.74
CA LYS A 270 -19.46 30.21 5.72
C LYS A 270 -18.75 28.94 6.16
N THR A 271 -19.34 27.79 5.88
CA THR A 271 -18.66 26.52 6.04
C THR A 271 -17.53 26.43 5.01
N GLN A 272 -16.29 26.37 5.46
CA GLN A 272 -15.13 26.05 4.61
C GLN A 272 -14.70 24.61 4.93
N PRO A 273 -14.07 23.90 3.98
CA PRO A 273 -13.49 22.60 4.29
C PRO A 273 -12.38 22.76 5.33
N THR A 274 -12.17 21.73 6.13
CA THR A 274 -11.09 21.70 7.10
C THR A 274 -9.75 21.57 6.37
N VAL A 275 -8.80 22.46 6.64
CA VAL A 275 -7.47 22.39 6.06
C VAL A 275 -6.48 22.14 7.18
N LEU A 276 -5.74 21.05 7.08
CA LEU A 276 -4.73 20.65 8.04
C LEU A 276 -3.34 20.88 7.47
N GLN A 277 -2.42 21.35 8.30
CA GLN A 277 -0.98 21.27 8.04
C GLN A 277 -0.37 20.26 9.00
N ILE A 278 0.29 19.26 8.43
CA ILE A 278 1.02 18.23 9.16
C ILE A 278 2.50 18.54 9.00
N LEU A 279 3.15 18.84 10.12
CA LEU A 279 4.54 19.25 10.19
C LEU A 279 5.37 18.08 10.68
N PHE A 280 6.27 17.60 9.83
CA PHE A 280 7.21 16.52 10.14
C PHE A 280 8.58 17.15 10.45
N PRO A 281 9.02 17.14 11.72
CA PRO A 281 10.36 17.60 12.05
C PRO A 281 11.41 16.69 11.41
N ILE A 282 12.43 17.26 10.78
CA ILE A 282 13.54 16.51 10.19
C ILE A 282 14.82 17.01 10.88
N ASP A 283 15.61 16.07 11.39
CA ASP A 283 16.89 16.40 12.02
C ASP A 283 17.75 17.27 11.10
N ARG A 284 18.23 18.40 11.63
CA ARG A 284 19.11 19.39 10.94
C ARG A 284 18.48 20.11 9.74
N ALA A 285 17.29 19.72 9.28
CA ALA A 285 16.63 20.31 8.12
C ALA A 285 15.40 21.17 8.47
N GLY A 286 14.90 21.11 9.71
CA GLY A 286 13.67 21.79 10.14
C GLY A 286 12.41 21.02 9.72
N ASN A 287 11.26 21.69 9.59
CA ASN A 287 10.00 21.02 9.35
C ASN A 287 9.71 20.80 7.85
N LEU A 288 9.25 19.61 7.50
CA LEU A 288 8.59 19.30 6.24
C LEU A 288 7.07 19.38 6.46
N THR A 289 6.37 20.18 5.67
CA THR A 289 4.94 20.45 5.89
C THR A 289 4.10 19.89 4.75
N ALA A 290 3.14 19.02 5.07
CA ALA A 290 2.10 18.57 4.13
C ALA A 290 0.79 19.30 4.44
N THR A 291 0.13 19.84 3.41
CA THR A 291 -1.17 20.53 3.55
C THR A 291 -2.28 19.65 2.97
N LEU A 292 -3.24 19.29 3.79
CA LEU A 292 -4.36 18.39 3.49
C LEU A 292 -5.68 19.14 3.60
N VAL A 293 -6.54 19.03 2.59
CA VAL A 293 -7.92 19.53 2.59
C VAL A 293 -8.87 18.35 2.80
N LEU A 294 -9.71 18.43 3.86
CA LEU A 294 -10.67 17.40 4.24
C LEU A 294 -12.10 17.75 3.86
#